data_7fba9c8f40a1007f74a9e00ed369be31
#
_entry.id   7fba9c8f40a1007f74a9e00ed369be31
#
_cell.length_a   1.000
_cell.length_b   1.000
_cell.length_c   1.000
_cell.angle_alpha   90.00
_cell.angle_beta   90.00
_cell.angle_gamma   90.00
#
_symmetry.space_group_name_H-M   'P 1'
#
loop_
_entity.id
_entity.type
_entity.pdbx_description
1 polymer ?
#
loop_
_entity_poly.entity_id
_entity_poly.type
_entity_poly.pdbx_seq_one_letter_code
_entity_poly.pdbx_strand_id
1 'polypeptide(L)'
;LLVVMTIMGLTLVTITSNEHNANNNKDTNQQTFYAAESGISIAKKYMVDNTSLITGSTHRNLEGDLKFCKASFFPNLRTSNGITLGRKSLNEIISVSGAEATRLGKFSFEYFIAYSPDVNGNNSSAKKKSGTNNTLYTIYSCGCNESKDKCNAKSNVIVPLEAVVTLIN
;
A
#
# COMPACT_ATOMS: atom_id res chain seq x y z
N LEU A 1 18.01 -13.56 50.32
CA LEU A 1 18.81 -13.18 49.14
C LEU A 1 18.33 -13.90 47.87
N LEU A 2 18.12 -15.21 47.89
CA LEU A 2 17.72 -16.05 46.75
C LEU A 2 16.38 -15.61 46.16
N VAL A 3 15.37 -15.33 46.99
CA VAL A 3 14.03 -14.87 46.55
C VAL A 3 14.08 -13.52 45.85
N VAL A 4 14.92 -12.59 46.32
CA VAL A 4 15.06 -11.27 45.65
C VAL A 4 15.71 -11.39 44.28
N MET A 5 16.72 -12.26 44.14
CA MET A 5 17.37 -12.51 42.83
C MET A 5 16.44 -13.19 41.83
N THR A 6 15.56 -14.09 42.27
CA THR A 6 14.60 -14.72 41.39
C THR A 6 13.52 -13.74 40.92
N ILE A 7 13.03 -12.85 41.77
CA ILE A 7 12.08 -11.80 41.40
C ILE A 7 12.68 -10.83 40.40
N MET A 8 13.93 -10.38 40.62
CA MET A 8 14.65 -9.53 39.69
C MET A 8 14.87 -10.20 38.31
N GLY A 9 15.21 -11.50 38.31
CA GLY A 9 15.35 -12.27 37.08
C GLY A 9 14.07 -12.37 36.28
N LEU A 10 12.94 -12.63 36.93
CA LEU A 10 11.63 -12.73 36.26
C LEU A 10 11.18 -11.35 35.68
N THR A 11 11.42 -10.27 36.38
CA THR A 11 11.08 -8.92 35.88
C THR A 11 11.91 -8.53 34.65
N LEU A 12 13.20 -8.86 34.62
CA LEU A 12 14.07 -8.63 33.45
C LEU A 12 13.59 -9.42 32.23
N VAL A 13 13.23 -10.68 32.39
CA VAL A 13 12.72 -11.52 31.29
C VAL A 13 11.42 -10.94 30.72
N THR A 14 10.48 -10.49 31.55
CA THR A 14 9.21 -9.91 31.10
C THR A 14 9.42 -8.57 30.36
N ILE A 15 10.31 -7.70 30.85
CA ILE A 15 10.63 -6.44 30.19
C ILE A 15 11.27 -6.70 28.81
N THR A 16 12.27 -7.58 28.74
CA THR A 16 12.96 -7.91 27.47
C THR A 16 12.01 -8.52 26.46
N SER A 17 11.09 -9.38 26.90
CA SER A 17 10.08 -9.98 26.01
C SER A 17 9.11 -8.93 25.45
N ASN A 18 8.67 -7.99 26.28
CA ASN A 18 7.79 -6.90 25.85
C ASN A 18 8.47 -5.94 24.87
N GLU A 19 9.73 -5.58 25.12
CA GLU A 19 10.53 -4.75 24.21
C GLU A 19 10.77 -5.46 22.86
N HIS A 20 11.04 -6.77 22.88
CA HIS A 20 11.20 -7.54 21.65
C HIS A 20 9.93 -7.58 20.81
N ASN A 21 8.77 -7.80 21.43
CA ASN A 21 7.48 -7.76 20.75
C ASN A 21 7.14 -6.38 20.18
N ALA A 22 7.44 -5.32 20.93
CA ALA A 22 7.22 -3.93 20.47
C ALA A 22 8.11 -3.60 19.26
N ASN A 23 9.38 -4.03 19.27
CA ASN A 23 10.30 -3.82 18.16
C ASN A 23 9.90 -4.62 16.92
N ASN A 24 9.45 -5.86 17.05
CA ASN A 24 8.95 -6.66 15.94
C ASN A 24 7.71 -6.04 15.28
N ASN A 25 6.79 -5.52 16.09
CA ASN A 25 5.60 -4.83 15.57
C ASN A 25 5.96 -3.54 14.83
N LYS A 26 6.93 -2.78 15.35
CA LYS A 26 7.44 -1.57 14.71
C LYS A 26 8.10 -1.89 13.37
N ASP A 27 8.95 -2.90 13.31
CA ASP A 27 9.62 -3.34 12.09
C ASP A 27 8.62 -3.83 11.04
N THR A 28 7.63 -4.61 11.44
CA THR A 28 6.55 -5.08 10.56
C THR A 28 5.75 -3.91 9.97
N ASN A 29 5.38 -2.93 10.79
CA ASN A 29 4.66 -1.75 10.32
C ASN A 29 5.50 -0.91 9.35
N GLN A 30 6.78 -0.74 9.63
CA GLN A 30 7.70 -0.02 8.76
C GLN A 30 7.88 -0.74 7.41
N GLN A 31 8.02 -2.06 7.41
CA GLN A 31 8.13 -2.83 6.17
C GLN A 31 6.82 -2.83 5.37
N THR A 32 5.68 -2.85 6.05
CA THR A 32 4.36 -2.70 5.40
C THR A 32 4.20 -1.32 4.77
N PHE A 33 4.71 -0.27 5.41
CA PHE A 33 4.75 1.08 4.84
C PHE A 33 5.63 1.12 3.57
N TYR A 34 6.83 0.54 3.61
CA TYR A 34 7.70 0.45 2.42
C TYR A 34 7.06 -0.37 1.29
N ALA A 35 6.27 -1.38 1.61
CA ALA A 35 5.49 -2.09 0.60
C ALA A 35 4.48 -1.16 -0.08
N ALA A 36 3.75 -0.33 0.67
CA ALA A 36 2.83 0.66 0.10
C ALA A 36 3.55 1.70 -0.77
N GLU A 37 4.70 2.23 -0.34
CA GLU A 37 5.53 3.14 -1.14
C GLU A 37 6.04 2.50 -2.43
N SER A 38 6.41 1.23 -2.37
CA SER A 38 6.80 0.45 -3.56
C SER A 38 5.64 0.37 -4.56
N GLY A 39 4.41 0.19 -4.06
CA GLY A 39 3.20 0.22 -4.88
C GLY A 39 3.01 1.56 -5.60
N ILE A 40 3.22 2.70 -4.92
CA ILE A 40 3.17 4.03 -5.54
C ILE A 40 4.26 4.15 -6.62
N SER A 41 5.48 3.71 -6.34
CA SER A 41 6.60 3.80 -7.26
C SER A 41 6.38 2.98 -8.53
N ILE A 42 5.87 1.76 -8.39
CA ILE A 42 5.51 0.88 -9.52
C ILE A 42 4.35 1.46 -10.32
N ALA A 43 3.34 2.02 -9.65
CA ALA A 43 2.22 2.67 -10.32
C ALA A 43 2.66 3.90 -11.12
N LYS A 44 3.55 4.75 -10.57
CA LYS A 44 4.14 5.88 -11.30
C LYS A 44 4.89 5.41 -12.54
N LYS A 45 5.73 4.38 -12.42
CA LYS A 45 6.42 3.80 -13.56
C LYS A 45 5.43 3.30 -14.61
N TYR A 46 4.40 2.57 -14.19
CA TYR A 46 3.36 2.08 -15.11
C TYR A 46 2.66 3.24 -15.85
N MET A 47 2.36 4.36 -15.16
CA MET A 47 1.74 5.54 -15.78
C MET A 47 2.64 6.16 -16.85
N VAL A 48 3.94 6.26 -16.60
CA VAL A 48 4.91 6.80 -17.56
C VAL A 48 5.04 5.88 -18.77
N ASP A 49 5.20 4.58 -18.53
CA ASP A 49 5.38 3.59 -19.58
C ASP A 49 4.11 3.40 -20.45
N ASN A 50 2.92 3.76 -19.93
CA ASN A 50 1.62 3.54 -20.57
C ASN A 50 0.78 4.83 -20.63
N THR A 51 1.41 5.99 -20.84
CA THR A 51 0.72 7.30 -20.82
C THR A 51 -0.51 7.34 -21.74
N SER A 52 -0.41 6.84 -22.98
CA SER A 52 -1.51 6.82 -23.95
C SER A 52 -2.70 5.96 -23.50
N LEU A 53 -2.42 4.83 -22.83
CA LEU A 53 -3.47 3.97 -22.26
C LEU A 53 -4.16 4.66 -21.09
N ILE A 54 -3.42 5.29 -20.21
CA ILE A 54 -3.96 5.99 -19.03
C ILE A 54 -4.82 7.17 -19.46
N THR A 55 -4.36 7.98 -20.40
CA THR A 55 -5.08 9.19 -20.86
C THR A 55 -6.32 8.87 -21.70
N GLY A 56 -6.33 7.73 -22.39
CA GLY A 56 -7.46 7.25 -23.19
C GLY A 56 -8.45 6.33 -22.47
N SER A 57 -8.16 5.96 -21.22
CA SER A 57 -8.96 4.99 -20.49
C SER A 57 -10.16 5.63 -19.80
N THR A 58 -11.24 4.87 -19.71
CA THR A 58 -12.40 5.20 -18.87
C THR A 58 -12.30 4.51 -17.52
N HIS A 59 -12.88 5.12 -16.50
CA HIS A 59 -13.00 4.50 -15.19
C HIS A 59 -13.93 3.29 -15.25
N ARG A 60 -13.55 2.24 -14.49
CA ARG A 60 -14.40 1.10 -14.20
C ARG A 60 -14.46 0.85 -12.69
N ASN A 61 -15.48 0.16 -12.25
CA ASN A 61 -15.54 -0.29 -10.85
C ASN A 61 -14.50 -1.41 -10.64
N LEU A 62 -13.58 -1.19 -9.71
CA LEU A 62 -12.52 -2.14 -9.34
C LEU A 62 -12.82 -2.89 -8.03
N GLU A 63 -13.95 -2.64 -7.38
CA GLU A 63 -14.26 -3.17 -6.04
C GLU A 63 -14.20 -4.71 -5.98
N GLY A 64 -14.65 -5.39 -7.04
CA GLY A 64 -14.57 -6.86 -7.14
C GLY A 64 -13.17 -7.40 -7.46
N ASP A 65 -12.30 -6.57 -8.05
CA ASP A 65 -10.94 -6.95 -8.45
C ASP A 65 -9.91 -6.69 -7.34
N LEU A 66 -10.20 -5.72 -6.44
CA LEU A 66 -9.34 -5.37 -5.31
C LEU A 66 -9.51 -6.40 -4.19
N LYS A 67 -8.40 -6.93 -3.68
CA LYS A 67 -8.40 -7.90 -2.58
C LYS A 67 -8.39 -7.23 -1.22
N PHE A 68 -7.47 -6.30 -1.00
CA PHE A 68 -7.29 -5.69 0.30
C PHE A 68 -7.20 -4.16 0.29
N CYS A 69 -6.96 -3.53 -0.86
CA CYS A 69 -6.90 -2.07 -0.96
C CYS A 69 -8.30 -1.48 -1.25
N LYS A 70 -9.01 -1.07 -0.22
CA LYS A 70 -10.40 -0.62 -0.33
C LYS A 70 -10.51 0.90 -0.30
N ALA A 71 -11.52 1.45 -1.00
CA ALA A 71 -11.84 2.88 -0.97
C ALA A 71 -12.04 3.41 0.45
N SER A 72 -12.62 2.60 1.35
CA SER A 72 -12.87 3.00 2.74
C SER A 72 -11.62 3.32 3.57
N PHE A 73 -10.43 2.98 3.08
CA PHE A 73 -9.16 3.35 3.73
C PHE A 73 -8.71 4.77 3.43
N PHE A 74 -9.35 5.43 2.46
CA PHE A 74 -8.97 6.76 1.98
C PHE A 74 -10.10 7.75 2.28
N PRO A 75 -9.86 8.76 3.13
CA PRO A 75 -10.91 9.66 3.62
C PRO A 75 -11.67 10.42 2.53
N ASN A 76 -10.98 10.70 1.41
CA ASN A 76 -11.51 11.48 0.31
C ASN A 76 -12.06 10.63 -0.83
N LEU A 77 -12.12 9.29 -0.67
CA LEU A 77 -12.52 8.36 -1.70
C LEU A 77 -13.80 7.63 -1.31
N ARG A 78 -14.85 7.74 -2.12
CA ARG A 78 -16.14 7.08 -1.87
C ARG A 78 -16.32 5.77 -2.61
N THR A 79 -15.65 5.63 -3.75
CA THR A 79 -15.81 4.48 -4.65
C THR A 79 -14.45 3.98 -5.12
N SER A 80 -14.32 2.67 -5.28
CA SER A 80 -13.10 2.05 -5.84
C SER A 80 -13.11 2.11 -7.39
N ASN A 81 -13.56 3.21 -7.96
CA ASN A 81 -13.50 3.40 -9.40
C ASN A 81 -12.10 3.80 -9.83
N GLY A 82 -11.57 3.13 -10.84
CA GLY A 82 -10.21 3.40 -11.31
C GLY A 82 -9.99 2.97 -12.76
N ILE A 83 -8.84 3.32 -13.27
CA ILE A 83 -8.39 3.01 -14.62
C ILE A 83 -7.74 1.63 -14.65
N THR A 84 -6.86 1.38 -13.72
CA THR A 84 -6.08 0.14 -13.62
C THR A 84 -5.74 -0.17 -12.17
N LEU A 85 -5.40 -1.42 -11.94
CA LEU A 85 -4.89 -1.91 -10.66
C LEU A 85 -3.67 -2.80 -10.86
N GLY A 86 -2.86 -2.94 -9.82
CA GLY A 86 -1.76 -3.88 -9.79
C GLY A 86 -1.55 -4.43 -8.38
N ARG A 87 -1.05 -5.65 -8.31
CA ARG A 87 -0.78 -6.34 -7.03
C ARG A 87 0.48 -7.18 -7.18
N LYS A 88 1.43 -7.01 -6.26
CA LYS A 88 2.68 -7.80 -6.22
C LYS A 88 3.15 -8.00 -4.79
N SER A 89 3.95 -9.05 -4.57
CA SER A 89 4.78 -9.18 -3.38
C SER A 89 6.14 -8.51 -3.60
N LEU A 90 6.80 -8.07 -2.52
CA LEU A 90 8.06 -7.32 -2.67
C LEU A 90 9.17 -8.13 -3.33
N ASN A 91 9.22 -9.45 -3.11
CA ASN A 91 10.20 -10.32 -3.76
C ASN A 91 10.01 -10.46 -5.29
N GLU A 92 8.85 -10.04 -5.83
CA GLU A 92 8.61 -10.04 -7.29
C GLU A 92 9.18 -8.80 -7.98
N ILE A 93 9.49 -7.75 -7.23
CA ILE A 93 10.02 -6.49 -7.78
C ILE A 93 11.50 -6.29 -7.47
N ILE A 94 12.01 -6.98 -6.47
CA ILE A 94 13.42 -6.93 -6.06
C ILE A 94 14.02 -8.29 -6.39
N SER A 95 15.05 -8.31 -7.24
CA SER A 95 15.74 -9.53 -7.63
C SER A 95 16.62 -10.06 -6.50
N VAL A 96 16.02 -10.80 -5.59
CA VAL A 96 16.67 -11.44 -4.44
C VAL A 96 16.41 -12.94 -4.43
N SER A 97 17.24 -13.69 -3.74
CA SER A 97 17.14 -15.14 -3.61
C SER A 97 17.29 -15.61 -2.17
N GLY A 98 16.96 -16.88 -1.91
CA GLY A 98 17.15 -17.51 -0.61
C GLY A 98 16.24 -16.95 0.48
N ALA A 99 16.81 -16.82 1.68
CA ALA A 99 16.07 -16.38 2.87
C ALA A 99 15.48 -14.97 2.73
N GLU A 100 16.17 -14.07 2.03
CA GLU A 100 15.70 -12.71 1.81
C GLU A 100 14.48 -12.67 0.87
N ALA A 101 14.44 -13.48 -0.17
CA ALA A 101 13.25 -13.61 -1.02
C ALA A 101 12.04 -14.11 -0.22
N THR A 102 12.27 -15.04 0.70
CA THR A 102 11.21 -15.55 1.60
C THR A 102 10.72 -14.46 2.55
N ARG A 103 11.63 -13.66 3.11
CA ARG A 103 11.29 -12.54 4.01
C ARG A 103 10.49 -11.47 3.29
N LEU A 104 10.96 -11.02 2.13
CA LEU A 104 10.30 -9.99 1.32
C LEU A 104 8.97 -10.48 0.74
N GLY A 105 8.85 -11.77 0.45
CA GLY A 105 7.60 -12.38 -0.02
C GLY A 105 6.44 -12.35 0.99
N LYS A 106 6.74 -12.07 2.26
CA LYS A 106 5.72 -11.86 3.32
C LYS A 106 5.06 -10.48 3.23
N PHE A 107 5.62 -9.55 2.46
CA PHE A 107 5.07 -8.22 2.30
C PHE A 107 4.59 -8.05 0.88
N SER A 108 3.43 -7.48 0.72
CA SER A 108 2.82 -7.22 -0.57
C SER A 108 2.18 -5.85 -0.64
N PHE A 109 1.90 -5.41 -1.84
CA PHE A 109 1.14 -4.20 -2.08
C PHE A 109 0.08 -4.43 -3.15
N GLU A 110 -0.97 -3.65 -3.05
CA GLU A 110 -1.99 -3.51 -4.07
C GLU A 110 -2.21 -2.02 -4.31
N TYR A 111 -2.27 -1.63 -5.58
CA TYR A 111 -2.54 -0.24 -5.94
C TYR A 111 -3.59 -0.16 -7.02
N PHE A 112 -4.25 0.98 -7.10
CA PHE A 112 -5.05 1.36 -8.25
C PHE A 112 -4.84 2.84 -8.58
N ILE A 113 -5.07 3.17 -9.85
CA ILE A 113 -4.90 4.50 -10.39
C ILE A 113 -6.28 5.01 -10.79
N ALA A 114 -6.61 6.22 -10.34
CA ALA A 114 -7.87 6.86 -10.64
C ALA A 114 -7.65 8.33 -11.01
N TYR A 115 -8.64 8.97 -11.62
CA TYR A 115 -8.65 10.42 -11.67
C TYR A 115 -8.77 10.99 -10.26
N SER A 116 -8.13 12.12 -10.00
CA SER A 116 -8.25 12.74 -8.69
C SER A 116 -9.71 13.01 -8.35
N PRO A 117 -10.15 12.68 -7.13
CA PRO A 117 -11.55 12.83 -6.75
C PRO A 117 -11.99 14.31 -6.76
N ASP A 118 -13.24 14.53 -7.05
CA ASP A 118 -13.89 15.82 -6.89
C ASP A 118 -14.17 16.12 -5.40
N VAL A 119 -14.76 17.29 -5.13
CA VAL A 119 -15.14 17.70 -3.76
C VAL A 119 -16.12 16.76 -3.08
N ASN A 120 -16.82 15.91 -3.84
CA ASN A 120 -17.76 14.90 -3.36
C ASN A 120 -17.10 13.53 -3.18
N GLY A 121 -15.81 13.37 -3.49
CA GLY A 121 -15.08 12.12 -3.41
C GLY A 121 -15.33 11.15 -4.57
N ASN A 122 -15.89 11.60 -5.69
CA ASN A 122 -16.12 10.78 -6.86
C ASN A 122 -14.95 10.88 -7.86
N ASN A 123 -14.47 9.74 -8.34
CA ASN A 123 -13.38 9.65 -9.33
C ASN A 123 -13.87 9.68 -10.79
N SER A 124 -15.08 10.16 -11.04
CA SER A 124 -15.70 10.07 -12.37
C SER A 124 -15.26 11.15 -13.36
N SER A 125 -14.59 12.18 -12.89
CA SER A 125 -14.20 13.32 -13.72
C SER A 125 -12.69 13.51 -13.71
N ALA A 126 -12.07 13.50 -14.89
CA ALA A 126 -10.71 13.96 -15.05
C ALA A 126 -10.65 15.44 -14.70
N LYS A 127 -10.02 15.79 -13.58
CA LYS A 127 -9.73 17.19 -13.27
C LYS A 127 -8.62 17.68 -14.17
N LYS A 128 -8.99 18.26 -15.31
CA LYS A 128 -8.06 19.08 -16.09
C LYS A 128 -7.78 20.34 -15.27
N LYS A 129 -6.51 20.62 -15.02
CA LYS A 129 -6.11 21.91 -14.49
C LYS A 129 -6.54 22.99 -15.50
N SER A 130 -7.34 23.96 -15.08
CA SER A 130 -7.85 25.01 -15.94
C SER A 130 -6.69 25.68 -16.71
N GLY A 131 -6.80 25.73 -18.04
CA GLY A 131 -5.79 26.34 -18.91
C GLY A 131 -4.58 25.47 -19.29
N THR A 132 -4.58 24.19 -18.95
CA THR A 132 -3.49 23.25 -19.33
C THR A 132 -4.06 21.91 -19.82
N ASN A 133 -3.28 21.19 -20.66
CA ASN A 133 -3.62 19.83 -21.09
C ASN A 133 -3.31 18.76 -20.00
N ASN A 134 -3.04 19.19 -18.78
CA ASN A 134 -2.61 18.31 -17.70
C ASN A 134 -3.80 17.68 -17.00
N THR A 135 -3.79 16.38 -16.87
CA THR A 135 -4.78 15.61 -16.09
C THR A 135 -4.19 15.18 -14.76
N LEU A 136 -4.96 15.37 -13.69
CA LEU A 136 -4.58 14.94 -12.35
C LEU A 136 -5.08 13.53 -12.08
N TYR A 137 -4.16 12.69 -11.66
CA TYR A 137 -4.44 11.31 -11.23
C TYR A 137 -4.06 11.15 -9.77
N THR A 138 -4.74 10.27 -9.08
CA THR A 138 -4.35 9.82 -7.75
C THR A 138 -4.04 8.33 -7.79
N ILE A 139 -2.88 7.97 -7.27
CA ILE A 139 -2.48 6.60 -7.02
C ILE A 139 -2.85 6.28 -5.58
N TYR A 140 -3.65 5.27 -5.39
CA TYR A 140 -4.00 4.69 -4.10
C TYR A 140 -3.24 3.38 -3.96
N SER A 141 -2.44 3.25 -2.90
CA SER A 141 -1.63 2.06 -2.65
C SER A 141 -1.79 1.59 -1.22
N CYS A 142 -1.94 0.31 -1.04
CA CYS A 142 -2.00 -0.33 0.27
C CYS A 142 -0.87 -1.35 0.38
N GLY A 143 -0.06 -1.21 1.43
CA GLY A 143 0.88 -2.26 1.85
C GLY A 143 0.20 -3.25 2.78
N CYS A 144 0.65 -4.48 2.75
CA CYS A 144 0.16 -5.57 3.59
C CYS A 144 1.34 -6.37 4.16
N ASN A 145 1.24 -6.79 5.41
CA ASN A 145 2.23 -7.62 6.10
C ASN A 145 2.08 -9.12 5.81
N GLU A 146 1.50 -9.47 4.69
CA GLU A 146 1.34 -10.84 4.20
C GLU A 146 1.51 -10.88 2.68
N SER A 147 1.73 -12.08 2.13
CA SER A 147 1.85 -12.27 0.69
C SER A 147 0.57 -11.89 -0.04
N LYS A 148 0.68 -11.46 -1.30
CA LYS A 148 -0.43 -10.92 -2.11
C LYS A 148 -1.66 -11.83 -2.19
N ASP A 149 -1.47 -13.16 -2.06
CA ASP A 149 -2.55 -14.13 -2.17
C ASP A 149 -3.24 -14.40 -0.84
N LYS A 150 -2.54 -14.20 0.27
CA LYS A 150 -3.02 -14.43 1.64
C LYS A 150 -3.46 -13.17 2.35
N CYS A 151 -3.09 -12.00 1.84
CA CYS A 151 -3.45 -10.73 2.47
C CYS A 151 -4.97 -10.56 2.57
N ASN A 152 -5.43 -10.25 3.77
CA ASN A 152 -6.83 -9.99 4.07
C ASN A 152 -6.93 -8.74 4.96
N ALA A 153 -7.69 -7.75 4.50
CA ALA A 153 -7.89 -6.49 5.21
C ALA A 153 -8.52 -6.61 6.61
N LYS A 154 -9.12 -7.75 6.93
CA LYS A 154 -9.74 -7.99 8.26
C LYS A 154 -8.76 -8.54 9.29
N SER A 155 -7.70 -9.22 8.85
CA SER A 155 -6.78 -9.95 9.73
C SER A 155 -5.33 -9.49 9.67
N ASN A 156 -4.97 -8.69 8.66
CA ASN A 156 -3.61 -8.23 8.45
C ASN A 156 -3.46 -6.72 8.69
N VAL A 157 -2.23 -6.29 8.93
CA VAL A 157 -1.90 -4.87 8.98
C VAL A 157 -1.92 -4.31 7.56
N ILE A 158 -2.74 -3.31 7.33
CA ILE A 158 -2.83 -2.59 6.06
C ILE A 158 -2.39 -1.15 6.27
N VAL A 159 -1.45 -0.68 5.45
CA VAL A 159 -1.01 0.71 5.43
C VAL A 159 -1.44 1.34 4.11
N PRO A 160 -2.46 2.21 4.12
CA PRO A 160 -2.89 2.95 2.94
C PRO A 160 -2.04 4.19 2.72
N LEU A 161 -1.64 4.44 1.48
CA LEU A 161 -0.96 5.65 1.02
C LEU A 161 -1.62 6.18 -0.25
N GLU A 162 -1.63 7.50 -0.41
CA GLU A 162 -2.09 8.15 -1.63
C GLU A 162 -1.03 9.12 -2.19
N ALA A 163 -0.96 9.23 -3.50
CA ALA A 163 -0.08 10.16 -4.18
C ALA A 163 -0.78 10.77 -5.39
N VAL A 164 -0.80 12.10 -5.46
CA VAL A 164 -1.33 12.83 -6.63
C VAL A 164 -0.21 12.99 -7.66
N VAL A 165 -0.53 12.67 -8.92
CA VAL A 165 0.41 12.73 -10.05
C VAL A 165 -0.25 13.50 -11.19
N THR A 166 0.51 14.38 -11.85
CA THR A 166 0.08 15.08 -13.04
C THR A 166 0.71 14.43 -14.26
N LEU A 167 -0.09 14.01 -15.23
CA LEU A 167 0.40 13.64 -16.55
C LEU A 167 0.21 14.84 -17.50
N ILE A 168 1.29 15.14 -18.24
CA ILE A 168 1.32 16.15 -19.30
C ILE A 168 1.01 15.44 -20.60
N ASN A 169 -0.04 15.86 -21.29
CA ASN A 169 -0.45 15.33 -22.60
C ASN A 169 0.10 16.20 -23.71
#